data_bdf20a21cd9fd5025760a1f86cd82917
#
_entry.id   bdf20a21cd9fd5025760a1f86cd82917
#
_cell.length_a   1.000
_cell.length_b   1.000
_cell.length_c   1.000
_cell.angle_alpha   90.00
_cell.angle_beta   90.00
_cell.angle_gamma   90.00
#
_symmetry.space_group_name_H-M   'P 1'
#
loop_
_entity.id
_entity.type
_entity.pdbx_description
1 polymer ?
#
loop_
_entity_poly.entity_id
_entity_poly.type
_entity_poly.pdbx_seq_one_letter_code
_entity_poly.pdbx_strand_id
1 'polypeptide(L)'
;KKTDSRIMAILEEEERKCFDFFWKEVSESKEGFGLIRDNDVKRDMCSIASVGYGLAGLAIGVERGYVGRQEAQERAVGTLITLKERAQRVHGFFYHFLNMEDASRYGHCEVSVIDTALLLMGGLVAGEYFGGQCRQLWEEIYAEVDWEWYRCPEKNFYYMGYDEKRGHFGFWDHYAEQFIMYFLGVAAPKHPVDP
;
A
#
# COMPACT_ATOMS: atom_id res chain seq x y z
N LYS A 1 -33.46 3.58 13.69
CA LYS A 1 -33.50 5.00 13.22
C LYS A 1 -33.22 4.97 11.73
N LYS A 2 -34.16 5.45 10.88
CA LYS A 2 -33.90 5.64 9.46
C LYS A 2 -32.81 6.71 9.35
N THR A 3 -31.70 6.37 8.72
CA THR A 3 -30.66 7.34 8.38
C THR A 3 -31.30 8.37 7.43
N ASP A 4 -31.06 9.65 7.69
CA ASP A 4 -31.58 10.73 6.86
C ASP A 4 -31.12 10.50 5.40
N SER A 5 -32.06 10.48 4.46
CA SER A 5 -31.79 10.25 3.04
C SER A 5 -30.78 11.26 2.47
N ARG A 6 -30.76 12.47 3.02
CA ARG A 6 -29.81 13.52 2.65
C ARG A 6 -28.37 13.17 3.09
N ILE A 7 -28.19 12.59 4.28
CA ILE A 7 -26.88 12.12 4.75
C ILE A 7 -26.39 10.97 3.87
N MET A 8 -27.27 10.04 3.55
CA MET A 8 -26.90 8.92 2.67
C MET A 8 -26.45 9.40 1.28
N ALA A 9 -27.15 10.34 0.68
CA ALA A 9 -26.76 10.91 -0.62
C ALA A 9 -25.39 11.58 -0.58
N ILE A 10 -25.07 12.31 0.50
CA ILE A 10 -23.74 12.92 0.68
C ILE A 10 -22.66 11.83 0.82
N LEU A 11 -22.91 10.79 1.61
CA LEU A 11 -21.95 9.70 1.79
C LEU A 11 -21.69 8.94 0.49
N GLU A 12 -22.71 8.67 -0.30
CA GLU A 12 -22.59 8.03 -1.61
C GLU A 12 -21.79 8.89 -2.61
N GLU A 13 -22.02 10.20 -2.61
CA GLU A 13 -21.26 11.15 -3.44
C GLU A 13 -19.79 11.17 -3.04
N GLU A 14 -19.48 11.26 -1.74
CA GLU A 14 -18.09 11.28 -1.26
C GLU A 14 -17.39 9.93 -1.49
N GLU A 15 -18.06 8.81 -1.26
CA GLU A 15 -17.52 7.48 -1.58
C GLU A 15 -17.14 7.37 -3.06
N ARG A 16 -18.00 7.84 -3.95
CA ARG A 16 -17.74 7.85 -5.39
C ARG A 16 -16.54 8.72 -5.75
N LYS A 17 -16.42 9.91 -5.17
CA LYS A 17 -15.29 10.82 -5.40
C LYS A 17 -13.96 10.21 -4.90
N CYS A 18 -13.98 9.58 -3.72
CA CYS A 18 -12.82 8.87 -3.20
C CYS A 18 -12.38 7.74 -4.14
N PHE A 19 -13.31 6.90 -4.59
CA PHE A 19 -13.01 5.86 -5.57
C PHE A 19 -12.44 6.45 -6.87
N ASP A 20 -13.05 7.52 -7.39
CA ASP A 20 -12.61 8.17 -8.62
C ASP A 20 -11.18 8.70 -8.54
N PHE A 21 -10.74 9.19 -7.37
CA PHE A 21 -9.35 9.59 -7.17
C PHE A 21 -8.40 8.39 -7.38
N PHE A 22 -8.60 7.31 -6.64
CA PHE A 22 -7.75 6.12 -6.73
C PHE A 22 -7.82 5.42 -8.10
N TRP A 23 -8.93 5.57 -8.80
CA TRP A 23 -9.11 5.00 -10.13
C TRP A 23 -8.47 5.84 -11.25
N LYS A 24 -8.52 7.17 -11.14
CA LYS A 24 -8.10 8.12 -12.20
C LYS A 24 -6.67 8.62 -12.01
N GLU A 25 -6.22 8.81 -10.75
CA GLU A 25 -4.90 9.36 -10.42
C GLU A 25 -3.82 8.25 -10.37
N VAL A 26 -3.83 7.39 -11.37
CA VAL A 26 -2.97 6.22 -11.51
C VAL A 26 -2.01 6.38 -12.67
N SER A 27 -0.81 5.78 -12.55
CA SER A 27 0.16 5.70 -13.64
C SER A 27 -0.26 4.65 -14.68
N GLU A 28 -0.22 5.04 -15.93
CA GLU A 28 -0.39 4.17 -17.11
C GLU A 28 0.95 3.91 -17.81
N SER A 29 2.06 4.39 -17.27
CA SER A 29 3.38 4.12 -17.81
C SER A 29 3.70 2.62 -17.76
N LYS A 30 4.54 2.14 -18.64
CA LYS A 30 4.91 0.71 -18.68
C LYS A 30 5.65 0.26 -17.42
N GLU A 31 6.50 1.13 -16.86
CA GLU A 31 7.39 0.80 -15.75
C GLU A 31 6.74 1.11 -14.38
N GLY A 32 5.84 2.10 -14.33
CA GLY A 32 5.14 2.52 -13.13
C GLY A 32 3.65 2.16 -13.09
N PHE A 33 3.20 1.22 -13.93
CA PHE A 33 1.78 0.88 -14.06
C PHE A 33 1.11 0.60 -12.72
N GLY A 34 -0.01 1.26 -12.49
CA GLY A 34 -0.83 1.06 -11.30
C GLY A 34 -0.37 1.81 -10.05
N LEU A 35 0.76 2.54 -10.10
CA LEU A 35 1.16 3.45 -9.03
C LEU A 35 0.16 4.60 -8.93
N ILE A 36 -0.14 5.03 -7.71
CA ILE A 36 -1.17 6.04 -7.42
C ILE A 36 -0.51 7.26 -6.78
N ARG A 37 -0.90 8.45 -7.23
CA ARG A 37 -0.39 9.70 -6.70
C ARG A 37 -0.68 9.85 -5.21
N ASP A 38 0.22 10.55 -4.53
CA ASP A 38 -0.01 11.01 -3.17
C ASP A 38 -1.12 12.08 -3.10
N ASN A 39 -1.06 13.01 -4.02
CA ASN A 39 -1.99 14.14 -4.11
C ASN A 39 -2.05 14.70 -5.54
N ASP A 40 -2.91 15.67 -5.78
CA ASP A 40 -3.12 16.30 -7.09
C ASP A 40 -2.10 17.39 -7.45
N VAL A 41 -1.27 17.83 -6.49
CA VAL A 41 -0.27 18.90 -6.69
C VAL A 41 1.01 18.35 -7.30
N LYS A 42 1.54 17.24 -6.75
CA LYS A 42 2.76 16.58 -7.24
C LYS A 42 2.39 15.37 -8.08
N ARG A 43 2.20 15.61 -9.37
CA ARG A 43 1.68 14.60 -10.30
C ARG A 43 2.62 13.47 -10.64
N ASP A 44 3.90 13.62 -10.37
CA ASP A 44 4.98 12.65 -10.61
C ASP A 44 5.32 11.80 -9.38
N MET A 45 4.68 12.09 -8.22
CA MET A 45 4.96 11.43 -6.95
C MET A 45 3.87 10.44 -6.56
N CYS A 46 4.23 9.18 -6.45
CA CYS A 46 3.40 8.11 -5.89
C CYS A 46 3.64 8.00 -4.38
N SER A 47 2.57 7.79 -3.60
CA SER A 47 2.66 7.30 -2.22
C SER A 47 2.37 5.80 -2.20
N ILE A 48 3.20 5.03 -1.52
CA ILE A 48 3.00 3.57 -1.36
C ILE A 48 1.72 3.28 -0.56
N ALA A 49 1.39 4.10 0.43
CA ALA A 49 0.12 4.00 1.15
C ALA A 49 -1.08 4.21 0.20
N SER A 50 -1.01 5.21 -0.70
CA SER A 50 -2.06 5.44 -1.71
C SER A 50 -2.28 4.23 -2.61
N VAL A 51 -1.21 3.52 -2.98
CA VAL A 51 -1.33 2.27 -3.75
C VAL A 51 -2.08 1.20 -2.95
N GLY A 52 -1.78 1.07 -1.64
CA GLY A 52 -2.49 0.16 -0.74
C GLY A 52 -3.99 0.47 -0.66
N TYR A 53 -4.34 1.72 -0.41
CA TYR A 53 -5.74 2.15 -0.40
C TYR A 53 -6.44 1.94 -1.75
N GLY A 54 -5.74 2.20 -2.86
CA GLY A 54 -6.26 1.95 -4.20
C GLY A 54 -6.54 0.48 -4.46
N LEU A 55 -5.62 -0.43 -4.08
CA LEU A 55 -5.82 -1.87 -4.20
C LEU A 55 -7.07 -2.34 -3.43
N ALA A 56 -7.26 -1.89 -2.18
CA ALA A 56 -8.47 -2.16 -1.42
C ALA A 56 -9.72 -1.52 -2.08
N GLY A 57 -9.58 -0.30 -2.60
CA GLY A 57 -10.61 0.44 -3.30
C GLY A 57 -11.16 -0.26 -4.54
N LEU A 58 -10.33 -1.09 -5.22
CA LEU A 58 -10.79 -1.86 -6.38
C LEU A 58 -11.92 -2.85 -6.02
N ALA A 59 -11.82 -3.52 -4.87
CA ALA A 59 -12.88 -4.41 -4.39
C ALA A 59 -14.17 -3.62 -4.12
N ILE A 60 -14.06 -2.46 -3.46
CA ILE A 60 -15.21 -1.56 -3.23
C ILE A 60 -15.83 -1.11 -4.55
N GLY A 61 -15.00 -0.71 -5.51
CA GLY A 61 -15.47 -0.26 -6.83
C GLY A 61 -16.26 -1.31 -7.58
N VAL A 62 -15.86 -2.58 -7.50
CA VAL A 62 -16.60 -3.70 -8.10
C VAL A 62 -17.94 -3.92 -7.38
N GLU A 63 -17.95 -3.97 -6.05
CA GLU A 63 -19.17 -4.20 -5.25
C GLU A 63 -20.19 -3.05 -5.40
N ARG A 64 -19.72 -1.83 -5.63
CA ARG A 64 -20.56 -0.67 -5.89
C ARG A 64 -20.96 -0.50 -7.37
N GLY A 65 -20.43 -1.34 -8.27
CA GLY A 65 -20.68 -1.24 -9.71
C GLY A 65 -20.02 -0.02 -10.37
N TYR A 66 -18.96 0.53 -9.77
CA TYR A 66 -18.20 1.65 -10.33
C TYR A 66 -17.25 1.21 -11.44
N VAL A 67 -16.81 -0.03 -11.41
CA VAL A 67 -15.89 -0.65 -12.37
C VAL A 67 -16.24 -2.13 -12.55
N GLY A 68 -15.94 -2.68 -13.72
CA GLY A 68 -16.09 -4.10 -13.99
C GLY A 68 -15.08 -4.96 -13.23
N ARG A 69 -15.49 -6.15 -12.75
CA ARG A 69 -14.61 -7.06 -11.97
C ARG A 69 -13.35 -7.44 -12.74
N GLN A 70 -13.45 -7.72 -14.02
CA GLN A 70 -12.30 -8.10 -14.83
C GLN A 70 -11.30 -6.96 -14.94
N GLU A 71 -11.76 -5.74 -15.24
CA GLU A 71 -10.92 -4.56 -15.36
C GLU A 71 -10.21 -4.21 -14.04
N ALA A 72 -10.94 -4.28 -12.93
CA ALA A 72 -10.37 -4.08 -11.60
C ALA A 72 -9.31 -5.15 -11.25
N GLN A 73 -9.55 -6.40 -11.60
CA GLN A 73 -8.59 -7.50 -11.39
C GLN A 73 -7.33 -7.32 -12.24
N GLU A 74 -7.46 -6.98 -13.50
CA GLU A 74 -6.33 -6.69 -14.39
C GLU A 74 -5.48 -5.52 -13.84
N ARG A 75 -6.13 -4.47 -13.33
CA ARG A 75 -5.47 -3.35 -12.65
C ARG A 75 -4.71 -3.81 -11.41
N ALA A 76 -5.35 -4.60 -10.53
CA ALA A 76 -4.73 -5.12 -9.31
C ALA A 76 -3.49 -5.98 -9.61
N VAL A 77 -3.61 -6.90 -10.55
CA VAL A 77 -2.49 -7.77 -10.98
C VAL A 77 -1.35 -6.94 -11.56
N GLY A 78 -1.64 -6.01 -12.47
CA GLY A 78 -0.62 -5.14 -13.07
C GLY A 78 0.09 -4.28 -12.03
N THR A 79 -0.63 -3.70 -11.06
CA THR A 79 -0.06 -2.95 -9.95
C THR A 79 0.88 -3.82 -9.09
N LEU A 80 0.45 -5.04 -8.73
CA LEU A 80 1.28 -5.95 -7.95
C LEU A 80 2.53 -6.42 -8.71
N ILE A 81 2.46 -6.59 -10.03
CA ILE A 81 3.63 -6.88 -10.87
C ILE A 81 4.63 -5.70 -10.81
N THR A 82 4.16 -4.46 -10.96
CA THR A 82 5.01 -3.26 -10.82
C THR A 82 5.69 -3.21 -9.45
N LEU A 83 4.95 -3.43 -8.39
CA LEU A 83 5.48 -3.45 -7.02
C LEU A 83 6.53 -4.53 -6.81
N LYS A 84 6.31 -5.72 -7.37
CA LYS A 84 7.21 -6.85 -7.22
C LYS A 84 8.49 -6.70 -8.04
N GLU A 85 8.36 -6.28 -9.29
CA GLU A 85 9.44 -6.37 -10.27
C GLU A 85 10.22 -5.05 -10.45
N ARG A 86 9.60 -3.89 -10.14
CA ARG A 86 10.12 -2.58 -10.48
C ARG A 86 10.33 -1.66 -9.29
N ALA A 87 9.39 -1.65 -8.35
CA ALA A 87 9.44 -0.73 -7.23
C ALA A 87 10.70 -0.95 -6.37
N GLN A 88 11.45 0.11 -6.12
CA GLN A 88 12.65 0.04 -5.30
C GLN A 88 12.31 -0.27 -3.84
N ARG A 89 13.08 -1.21 -3.27
CA ARG A 89 12.88 -1.74 -1.92
C ARG A 89 14.21 -1.97 -1.21
N VAL A 90 14.17 -1.93 0.11
CA VAL A 90 15.29 -2.31 0.99
C VAL A 90 14.78 -3.32 2.01
N HIS A 91 15.37 -4.52 2.07
CA HIS A 91 14.89 -5.62 2.90
C HIS A 91 13.39 -5.93 2.75
N GLY A 92 12.86 -5.76 1.52
CA GLY A 92 11.45 -5.95 1.20
C GLY A 92 10.54 -4.75 1.50
N PHE A 93 10.99 -3.78 2.31
CA PHE A 93 10.26 -2.55 2.57
C PHE A 93 10.41 -1.54 1.44
N PHE A 94 9.33 -0.84 1.13
CA PHE A 94 9.29 0.15 0.07
C PHE A 94 9.74 1.53 0.56
N TYR A 95 10.30 2.33 -0.34
CA TYR A 95 10.44 3.76 -0.10
C TYR A 95 9.05 4.40 0.01
N HIS A 96 8.89 5.37 0.90
CA HIS A 96 7.63 6.10 1.14
C HIS A 96 7.02 6.62 -0.16
N PHE A 97 7.87 7.27 -0.98
CA PHE A 97 7.45 7.81 -2.27
C PHE A 97 8.26 7.22 -3.43
N LEU A 98 7.55 6.97 -4.54
CA LEU A 98 8.13 6.50 -5.79
C LEU A 98 7.79 7.45 -6.93
N ASN A 99 8.60 7.44 -7.99
CA ASN A 99 8.29 8.10 -9.23
C ASN A 99 7.18 7.35 -9.97
N MET A 100 6.15 8.06 -10.39
CA MET A 100 5.01 7.51 -11.12
C MET A 100 5.42 6.87 -12.45
N GLU A 101 6.51 7.33 -13.07
CA GLU A 101 6.95 6.88 -14.39
C GLU A 101 7.65 5.52 -14.34
N ASP A 102 8.58 5.31 -13.40
CA ASP A 102 9.51 4.18 -13.42
C ASP A 102 9.60 3.39 -12.10
N ALA A 103 8.77 3.73 -11.11
CA ALA A 103 8.76 3.10 -9.79
C ALA A 103 10.08 3.22 -9.00
N SER A 104 11.00 4.09 -9.40
CA SER A 104 12.21 4.40 -8.64
C SER A 104 11.90 5.27 -7.42
N ARG A 105 12.81 5.31 -6.44
CA ARG A 105 12.71 6.19 -5.28
C ARG A 105 12.50 7.65 -5.68
N TYR A 106 11.50 8.29 -5.10
CA TYR A 106 11.27 9.73 -5.31
C TYR A 106 12.12 10.56 -4.35
N GLY A 107 13.02 11.37 -4.90
CA GLY A 107 13.88 12.26 -4.10
C GLY A 107 14.74 11.52 -3.07
N HIS A 108 14.70 11.99 -1.83
CA HIS A 108 15.45 11.42 -0.70
C HIS A 108 14.52 10.92 0.43
N CYS A 109 13.32 10.43 0.06
CA CYS A 109 12.41 9.87 1.06
C CYS A 109 13.01 8.64 1.73
N GLU A 110 12.52 8.34 2.94
CA GLU A 110 12.91 7.16 3.71
C GLU A 110 12.30 5.88 3.15
N VAL A 111 12.86 4.75 3.53
CA VAL A 111 12.17 3.47 3.49
C VAL A 111 11.15 3.48 4.64
N SER A 112 9.88 3.20 4.36
CA SER A 112 8.81 3.37 5.34
C SER A 112 8.18 2.04 5.75
N VAL A 113 8.20 1.76 7.04
CA VAL A 113 7.56 0.56 7.60
C VAL A 113 6.04 0.66 7.57
N ILE A 114 5.48 1.83 7.95
CA ILE A 114 4.02 2.01 8.02
C ILE A 114 3.38 2.04 6.64
N ASP A 115 3.99 2.75 5.67
CA ASP A 115 3.45 2.81 4.31
C ASP A 115 3.54 1.46 3.60
N THR A 116 4.61 0.68 3.87
CA THR A 116 4.71 -0.71 3.42
C THR A 116 3.59 -1.57 4.05
N ALA A 117 3.29 -1.39 5.33
CA ALA A 117 2.21 -2.12 5.99
C ALA A 117 0.83 -1.77 5.40
N LEU A 118 0.55 -0.49 5.15
CA LEU A 118 -0.68 -0.03 4.49
C LEU A 118 -0.81 -0.61 3.08
N LEU A 119 0.29 -0.63 2.32
CA LEU A 119 0.34 -1.28 1.01
C LEU A 119 -0.02 -2.76 1.10
N LEU A 120 0.60 -3.49 2.02
CA LEU A 120 0.38 -4.92 2.19
C LEU A 120 -1.05 -5.24 2.63
N MET A 121 -1.65 -4.43 3.50
CA MET A 121 -3.06 -4.59 3.89
C MET A 121 -4.02 -4.38 2.72
N GLY A 122 -3.77 -3.36 1.89
CA GLY A 122 -4.55 -3.15 0.67
C GLY A 122 -4.37 -4.27 -0.35
N GLY A 123 -3.14 -4.75 -0.52
CA GLY A 123 -2.83 -5.90 -1.35
C GLY A 123 -3.48 -7.19 -0.85
N LEU A 124 -3.56 -7.39 0.48
CA LEU A 124 -4.28 -8.51 1.09
C LEU A 124 -5.77 -8.49 0.72
N VAL A 125 -6.42 -7.33 0.84
CA VAL A 125 -7.83 -7.16 0.44
C VAL A 125 -8.02 -7.52 -1.03
N ALA A 126 -7.18 -7.00 -1.92
CA ALA A 126 -7.24 -7.32 -3.34
C ALA A 126 -6.96 -8.81 -3.62
N GLY A 127 -5.97 -9.39 -2.96
CA GLY A 127 -5.61 -10.80 -3.08
C GLY A 127 -6.74 -11.74 -2.65
N GLU A 128 -7.39 -11.46 -1.52
CA GLU A 128 -8.54 -12.25 -1.03
C GLU A 128 -9.78 -12.07 -1.92
N TYR A 129 -10.03 -10.85 -2.40
CA TYR A 129 -11.20 -10.54 -3.21
C TYR A 129 -11.12 -11.13 -4.64
N PHE A 130 -9.99 -10.96 -5.31
CA PHE A 130 -9.80 -11.41 -6.70
C PHE A 130 -9.26 -12.84 -6.78
N GLY A 131 -8.48 -13.29 -5.82
CA GLY A 131 -7.87 -14.62 -5.80
C GLY A 131 -6.77 -14.82 -6.85
N GLY A 132 -6.45 -16.08 -7.14
CA GLY A 132 -5.55 -16.49 -8.23
C GLY A 132 -4.22 -15.75 -8.25
N GLN A 133 -3.84 -15.21 -9.40
CA GLN A 133 -2.57 -14.50 -9.59
C GLN A 133 -2.43 -13.27 -8.67
N CYS A 134 -3.52 -12.57 -8.40
CA CYS A 134 -3.49 -11.40 -7.51
C CYS A 134 -3.03 -11.80 -6.10
N ARG A 135 -3.61 -12.88 -5.54
CA ARG A 135 -3.22 -13.43 -4.25
C ARG A 135 -1.77 -13.93 -4.24
N GLN A 136 -1.38 -14.69 -5.25
CA GLN A 136 -0.01 -15.21 -5.37
C GLN A 136 1.04 -14.08 -5.37
N LEU A 137 0.85 -13.04 -6.16
CA LEU A 137 1.76 -11.91 -6.23
C LEU A 137 1.87 -11.19 -4.88
N TRP A 138 0.74 -10.98 -4.20
CA TRP A 138 0.74 -10.40 -2.87
C TRP A 138 1.51 -11.26 -1.85
N GLU A 139 1.27 -12.58 -1.83
CA GLU A 139 1.97 -13.51 -0.94
C GLU A 139 3.49 -13.49 -1.17
N GLU A 140 3.91 -13.41 -2.43
CA GLU A 140 5.33 -13.32 -2.80
C GLU A 140 5.96 -12.00 -2.32
N ILE A 141 5.28 -10.85 -2.51
CA ILE A 141 5.75 -9.54 -2.02
C ILE A 141 5.85 -9.55 -0.49
N TYR A 142 4.82 -10.02 0.20
CA TYR A 142 4.77 -10.07 1.66
C TYR A 142 5.86 -10.97 2.24
N ALA A 143 6.12 -12.11 1.62
CA ALA A 143 7.15 -13.05 2.05
C ALA A 143 8.59 -12.51 1.96
N GLU A 144 8.83 -11.46 1.18
CA GLU A 144 10.15 -10.83 1.05
C GLU A 144 10.43 -9.76 2.10
N VAL A 145 9.41 -9.34 2.89
CA VAL A 145 9.57 -8.28 3.88
C VAL A 145 10.24 -8.83 5.14
N ASP A 146 11.41 -8.28 5.45
CA ASP A 146 12.20 -8.64 6.64
C ASP A 146 11.80 -7.77 7.84
N TRP A 147 10.76 -8.18 8.54
CA TRP A 147 10.21 -7.45 9.68
C TRP A 147 11.20 -7.34 10.84
N GLU A 148 12.05 -8.36 11.05
CA GLU A 148 13.06 -8.35 12.11
C GLU A 148 14.13 -7.28 11.85
N TRP A 149 14.47 -7.02 10.58
CA TRP A 149 15.39 -5.94 10.22
C TRP A 149 14.92 -4.55 10.66
N TYR A 150 13.60 -4.34 10.70
CA TYR A 150 13.01 -3.05 11.10
C TYR A 150 12.76 -2.92 12.60
N ARG A 151 12.91 -4.00 13.38
CA ARG A 151 12.71 -4.00 14.82
C ARG A 151 13.95 -3.50 15.56
N CYS A 152 13.76 -2.63 16.56
CA CYS A 152 14.78 -2.27 17.52
C CYS A 152 14.88 -3.36 18.60
N PRO A 153 15.98 -4.14 18.69
CA PRO A 153 16.07 -5.25 19.64
C PRO A 153 15.99 -4.80 21.10
N GLU A 154 16.55 -3.62 21.43
CA GLU A 154 16.63 -3.12 22.81
C GLU A 154 15.28 -2.66 23.35
N LYS A 155 14.40 -2.13 22.47
CA LYS A 155 13.10 -1.55 22.85
C LYS A 155 11.91 -2.40 22.47
N ASN A 156 12.10 -3.36 21.58
CA ASN A 156 11.04 -4.18 20.99
C ASN A 156 9.94 -3.36 20.29
N PHE A 157 10.33 -2.21 19.70
CA PHE A 157 9.50 -1.39 18.83
C PHE A 157 10.02 -1.40 17.41
N TYR A 158 9.17 -1.11 16.43
CA TYR A 158 9.64 -0.77 15.09
C TYR A 158 10.21 0.64 15.05
N TYR A 159 11.30 0.82 14.30
CA TYR A 159 11.75 2.14 13.90
C TYR A 159 10.70 2.82 13.02
N MET A 160 10.71 4.16 12.95
CA MET A 160 9.81 4.91 12.07
C MET A 160 10.24 4.86 10.61
N GLY A 161 11.53 4.98 10.36
CA GLY A 161 12.08 5.07 9.03
C GLY A 161 13.54 4.61 8.98
N TYR A 162 14.00 4.41 7.76
CA TYR A 162 15.38 4.12 7.45
C TYR A 162 15.84 4.96 6.26
N ASP A 163 17.03 5.51 6.35
CA ASP A 163 17.76 6.00 5.18
C ASP A 163 19.24 5.59 5.24
N GLU A 164 19.88 5.52 4.08
CA GLU A 164 21.23 4.96 3.94
C GLU A 164 22.30 5.80 4.64
N LYS A 165 22.04 7.06 4.95
CA LYS A 165 23.00 7.96 5.63
C LYS A 165 22.89 7.92 7.14
N ARG A 166 21.66 7.84 7.65
CA ARG A 166 21.37 7.87 9.10
C ARG A 166 21.20 6.50 9.71
N GLY A 167 20.91 5.48 8.90
CA GLY A 167 20.40 4.21 9.38
C GLY A 167 18.94 4.32 9.83
N HIS A 168 18.53 3.45 10.73
CA HIS A 168 17.20 3.48 11.33
C HIS A 168 17.03 4.69 12.26
N PHE A 169 15.82 5.27 12.29
CA PHE A 169 15.52 6.44 13.11
C PHE A 169 14.07 6.47 13.58
N GLY A 170 13.84 7.20 14.70
CA GLY A 170 12.50 7.31 15.30
C GLY A 170 11.97 5.97 15.82
N PHE A 171 10.83 5.99 16.52
CA PHE A 171 10.17 4.79 17.02
C PHE A 171 8.67 4.92 16.94
N TRP A 172 8.00 3.81 16.66
CA TRP A 172 6.57 3.66 16.81
C TRP A 172 6.24 3.23 18.25
N ASP A 173 6.42 4.15 19.20
CA ASP A 173 6.32 3.93 20.64
C ASP A 173 5.06 4.55 21.28
N HIS A 174 4.08 4.95 20.48
CA HIS A 174 2.82 5.53 20.90
C HIS A 174 1.64 4.87 20.18
N TYR A 175 0.43 5.05 20.71
CA TYR A 175 -0.78 4.49 20.12
C TYR A 175 -1.26 5.34 18.95
N ALA A 176 -1.14 4.82 17.72
CA ALA A 176 -1.59 5.44 16.48
C ALA A 176 -2.02 4.37 15.46
N GLU A 177 -1.63 4.48 14.20
CA GLU A 177 -1.98 3.56 13.11
C GLU A 177 -1.11 2.29 13.02
N GLN A 178 -0.08 2.17 13.86
CA GLN A 178 0.98 1.16 13.75
C GLN A 178 0.56 -0.29 14.05
N PHE A 179 -0.65 -0.57 14.55
CA PHE A 179 -1.06 -1.93 14.89
C PHE A 179 -0.93 -2.92 13.75
N ILE A 180 -1.23 -2.50 12.54
CA ILE A 180 -1.13 -3.35 11.35
C ILE A 180 0.30 -3.86 11.10
N MET A 181 1.32 -3.08 11.46
CA MET A 181 2.72 -3.48 11.33
C MET A 181 3.05 -4.68 12.23
N TYR A 182 2.55 -4.66 13.47
CA TYR A 182 2.77 -5.74 14.41
C TYR A 182 2.06 -7.01 14.00
N PHE A 183 0.82 -6.93 13.52
CA PHE A 183 0.12 -8.10 12.98
C PHE A 183 0.84 -8.69 11.79
N LEU A 184 1.25 -7.87 10.84
CA LEU A 184 1.98 -8.33 9.67
C LEU A 184 3.35 -8.90 10.06
N GLY A 185 4.07 -8.25 10.98
CA GLY A 185 5.37 -8.73 11.43
C GLY A 185 5.30 -10.10 12.10
N VAL A 186 4.33 -10.31 13.01
CA VAL A 186 4.15 -11.61 13.69
C VAL A 186 3.67 -12.70 12.73
N ALA A 187 2.82 -12.36 11.77
CA ALA A 187 2.28 -13.29 10.79
C ALA A 187 3.19 -13.54 9.58
N ALA A 188 4.35 -12.90 9.51
CA ALA A 188 5.23 -12.98 8.35
C ALA A 188 5.73 -14.40 8.10
N PRO A 189 5.68 -14.91 6.85
CA PRO A 189 5.98 -16.31 6.56
C PRO A 189 7.47 -16.66 6.60
N LYS A 190 8.37 -15.70 6.40
CA LYS A 190 9.82 -15.94 6.33
C LYS A 190 10.62 -15.24 7.43
N HIS A 191 10.26 -14.02 7.77
CA HIS A 191 11.00 -13.17 8.71
C HIS A 191 10.07 -12.59 9.78
N PRO A 192 9.37 -13.46 10.55
CA PRO A 192 8.48 -12.99 11.61
C PRO A 192 9.26 -12.36 12.76
N VAL A 193 8.61 -11.45 13.46
CA VAL A 193 9.06 -10.99 14.77
C VAL A 193 8.36 -11.78 15.86
N ASP A 194 9.04 -12.01 16.98
CA ASP A 194 8.42 -12.59 18.16
C ASP A 194 7.42 -11.59 18.77
N PRO A 195 6.25 -12.07 19.24
CA PRO A 195 5.22 -11.22 19.83
C PRO A 195 5.66 -10.48 21.08
#